data_f498305ffe4a1d6ca529bd90732e86c2
#
_entry.id   f498305ffe4a1d6ca529bd90732e86c2
#
_cell.length_a   1.000
_cell.length_b   1.000
_cell.length_c   1.000
_cell.angle_alpha   90.00
_cell.angle_beta   90.00
_cell.angle_gamma   90.00
#
_symmetry.space_group_name_H-M   'P 1'
#
loop_
_entity.id
_entity.type
_entity.pdbx_description
1 polymer ?
#
loop_
_entity_poly.entity_id
_entity_poly.type
_entity_poly.pdbx_seq_one_letter_code
_entity_poly.pdbx_strand_id
1 'polypeptide(L)'
;EMLFSDARGFSPATAQNTFRVGASDYLDPLFLPQLVAQIKSQAPLCHIEILPLSAALDYRAQLAQGEVDVVIGNWATPPDDLHLGRLFGDEVVSLVATNHPAARRGWDTAAWLETDHIAPTPTHPGAKGVIDDHLDSLGLQRNITARCPHFGLIPAMVASTLLVLTTGRQYCERYVGHLPVTVLPCPIEFPPMMYYQLWH
;
A
#
# COMPACT_ATOMS: atom_id res chain seq x y z
N GLU A 1 -22.25 11.41 43.41
CA GLU A 1 -21.93 9.99 43.68
C GLU A 1 -22.50 9.14 42.56
N MET A 2 -21.84 9.07 41.41
CA MET A 2 -22.00 8.10 40.32
C MET A 2 -21.09 8.50 39.15
N LEU A 3 -19.78 8.49 39.36
CA LEU A 3 -18.81 8.79 38.32
C LEU A 3 -17.65 7.79 38.28
N PHE A 4 -17.89 6.54 38.67
CA PHE A 4 -16.98 5.42 38.42
C PHE A 4 -17.76 4.28 37.78
N SER A 5 -18.31 4.55 36.56
CA SER A 5 -18.81 3.51 35.69
C SER A 5 -17.61 2.84 35.05
N ASP A 6 -17.27 1.66 35.61
CA ASP A 6 -16.59 0.56 34.94
C ASP A 6 -15.55 0.90 33.88
N ALA A 7 -14.33 1.21 34.29
CA ALA A 7 -13.15 0.90 33.51
C ALA A 7 -12.99 -0.66 33.50
N ARG A 8 -13.93 -1.35 32.90
CA ARG A 8 -13.71 -2.74 32.46
C ARG A 8 -12.67 -2.65 31.39
N GLY A 9 -11.45 -2.98 31.73
CA GLY A 9 -10.36 -3.03 30.77
C GLY A 9 -10.78 -3.85 29.57
N PHE A 10 -10.43 -3.42 28.38
CA PHE A 10 -10.67 -4.16 27.14
C PHE A 10 -10.20 -5.61 27.31
N SER A 11 -11.12 -6.57 27.18
CA SER A 11 -10.83 -8.01 27.23
C SER A 11 -11.01 -8.59 25.82
N PRO A 12 -9.92 -8.87 25.10
CA PRO A 12 -10.02 -9.38 23.73
C PRO A 12 -10.89 -10.64 23.62
N ALA A 13 -10.79 -11.57 24.58
CA ALA A 13 -11.49 -12.85 24.54
C ALA A 13 -13.02 -12.72 24.58
N THR A 14 -13.55 -11.63 25.14
CA THR A 14 -14.99 -11.40 25.31
C THR A 14 -15.52 -10.20 24.54
N ALA A 15 -14.63 -9.42 23.91
CA ALA A 15 -14.98 -8.24 23.15
C ALA A 15 -15.80 -8.62 21.90
N GLN A 16 -16.87 -7.89 21.64
CA GLN A 16 -17.76 -8.05 20.48
C GLN A 16 -17.78 -6.79 19.60
N ASN A 17 -16.74 -5.97 19.72
CA ASN A 17 -16.60 -4.74 18.95
C ASN A 17 -16.41 -5.03 17.47
N THR A 18 -16.83 -4.10 16.62
CA THR A 18 -16.44 -4.06 15.21
C THR A 18 -15.23 -3.15 15.08
N PHE A 19 -14.16 -3.67 14.48
CA PHE A 19 -12.98 -2.89 14.10
C PHE A 19 -13.02 -2.61 12.61
N ARG A 20 -12.97 -1.33 12.25
CA ARG A 20 -12.97 -0.83 10.87
C ARG A 20 -11.60 -0.35 10.50
N VAL A 21 -10.97 -1.03 9.55
CA VAL A 21 -9.61 -0.79 9.11
C VAL A 21 -9.65 -0.25 7.67
N GLY A 22 -9.34 1.02 7.50
CA GLY A 22 -9.09 1.59 6.16
C GLY A 22 -7.70 1.17 5.69
N ALA A 23 -7.58 0.48 4.57
CA ALA A 23 -6.30 0.03 4.09
C ALA A 23 -6.18 0.13 2.56
N SER A 24 -4.96 0.43 2.09
CA SER A 24 -4.64 0.37 0.66
C SER A 24 -4.32 -1.07 0.24
N ASP A 25 -4.62 -1.41 -1.01
CA ASP A 25 -4.38 -2.73 -1.58
C ASP A 25 -2.95 -2.92 -2.16
N TYR A 26 -2.07 -1.91 -2.02
CA TYR A 26 -0.64 -2.03 -2.37
C TYR A 26 0.26 -2.41 -1.19
N LEU A 27 -0.32 -2.85 -0.10
CA LEU A 27 0.39 -3.57 0.97
C LEU A 27 0.82 -4.96 0.49
N ASP A 28 1.80 -5.56 1.17
CA ASP A 28 2.05 -7.00 0.99
C ASP A 28 0.72 -7.76 1.05
N PRO A 29 0.39 -8.58 0.04
CA PRO A 29 -0.89 -9.30 -0.02
C PRO A 29 -1.19 -10.18 1.20
N LEU A 30 -0.19 -10.56 1.97
CA LEU A 30 -0.37 -11.34 3.21
C LEU A 30 -0.53 -10.47 4.46
N PHE A 31 -0.29 -9.15 4.39
CA PHE A 31 -0.34 -8.29 5.56
C PHE A 31 -1.74 -8.26 6.20
N LEU A 32 -2.76 -7.90 5.43
CA LEU A 32 -4.14 -7.85 5.95
C LEU A 32 -4.69 -9.23 6.33
N PRO A 33 -4.49 -10.31 5.55
CA PRO A 33 -4.85 -11.67 5.96
C PRO A 33 -4.21 -12.08 7.29
N GLN A 34 -2.93 -11.80 7.50
CA GLN A 34 -2.24 -12.11 8.75
C GLN A 34 -2.78 -11.28 9.92
N LEU A 35 -3.03 -9.98 9.71
CA LEU A 35 -3.66 -9.10 10.70
C LEU A 35 -5.03 -9.64 11.13
N VAL A 36 -5.89 -10.01 10.18
CA VAL A 36 -7.20 -10.58 10.47
C VAL A 36 -7.07 -11.90 11.24
N ALA A 37 -6.16 -12.79 10.82
CA ALA A 37 -5.93 -14.06 11.51
C ALA A 37 -5.46 -13.82 12.96
N GLN A 38 -4.56 -12.87 13.18
CA GLN A 38 -4.06 -12.53 14.53
C GLN A 38 -5.18 -11.94 15.40
N ILE A 39 -5.98 -11.02 14.89
CA ILE A 39 -7.10 -10.45 15.64
C ILE A 39 -8.11 -11.56 15.98
N LYS A 40 -8.47 -12.41 15.02
CA LYS A 40 -9.44 -13.50 15.26
C LYS A 40 -8.92 -14.56 16.25
N SER A 41 -7.62 -14.76 16.35
CA SER A 41 -7.04 -15.67 17.35
C SER A 41 -7.08 -15.10 18.77
N GLN A 42 -6.96 -13.79 18.92
CA GLN A 42 -6.94 -13.11 20.22
C GLN A 42 -8.33 -12.62 20.67
N ALA A 43 -9.16 -12.21 19.71
CA ALA A 43 -10.48 -11.65 19.91
C ALA A 43 -11.51 -12.32 18.96
N PRO A 44 -11.85 -13.60 19.22
CA PRO A 44 -12.65 -14.40 18.28
C PRO A 44 -14.07 -13.86 18.04
N LEU A 45 -14.63 -13.11 18.99
CA LEU A 45 -15.97 -12.55 18.91
C LEU A 45 -16.01 -11.17 18.24
N CYS A 46 -14.88 -10.52 18.02
CA CYS A 46 -14.83 -9.24 17.33
C CYS A 46 -15.16 -9.38 15.85
N HIS A 47 -15.78 -8.36 15.30
CA HIS A 47 -15.99 -8.19 13.86
C HIS A 47 -14.88 -7.32 13.27
N ILE A 48 -14.48 -7.58 12.02
CA ILE A 48 -13.46 -6.83 11.31
C ILE A 48 -14.04 -6.44 9.96
N GLU A 49 -13.97 -5.15 9.65
CA GLU A 49 -14.35 -4.59 8.35
C GLU A 49 -13.11 -3.94 7.74
N ILE A 50 -12.73 -4.38 6.54
CA ILE A 50 -11.66 -3.76 5.76
C ILE A 50 -12.30 -2.83 4.74
N LEU A 51 -11.93 -1.56 4.79
CA LEU A 51 -12.44 -0.51 3.90
C LEU A 51 -11.32 -0.06 2.95
N PRO A 52 -11.61 0.09 1.65
CA PRO A 52 -10.60 0.56 0.71
C PRO A 52 -10.26 2.03 0.96
N LEU A 53 -8.97 2.36 0.98
CA LEU A 53 -8.52 3.75 0.92
C LEU A 53 -8.70 4.26 -0.51
N SER A 54 -9.76 4.99 -0.74
CA SER A 54 -10.07 5.61 -2.03
C SER A 54 -10.31 7.11 -1.86
N ALA A 55 -10.37 7.84 -2.97
CA ALA A 55 -10.71 9.27 -2.98
C ALA A 55 -12.08 9.57 -2.36
N ALA A 56 -13.00 8.61 -2.42
CA ALA A 56 -14.33 8.76 -1.82
C ALA A 56 -14.29 8.65 -0.28
N LEU A 57 -13.17 8.16 0.27
CA LEU A 57 -12.97 8.00 1.70
C LEU A 57 -12.21 9.21 2.25
N ASP A 58 -12.90 10.18 2.81
CA ASP A 58 -12.26 11.17 3.67
C ASP A 58 -11.88 10.50 5.01
N TYR A 59 -10.74 9.80 5.02
CA TYR A 59 -10.31 9.03 6.17
C TYR A 59 -10.06 9.90 7.42
N ARG A 60 -9.71 11.19 7.26
CA ARG A 60 -9.53 12.10 8.40
C ARG A 60 -10.85 12.38 9.08
N ALA A 61 -11.89 12.73 8.31
CA ALA A 61 -13.23 12.95 8.85
C ALA A 61 -13.79 11.66 9.46
N GLN A 62 -13.61 10.53 8.80
CA GLN A 62 -14.13 9.23 9.28
C GLN A 62 -13.42 8.73 10.54
N LEU A 63 -12.09 8.94 10.67
CA LEU A 63 -11.37 8.68 11.90
C LEU A 63 -11.86 9.59 13.05
N ALA A 64 -12.06 10.89 12.78
CA ALA A 64 -12.56 11.82 13.78
C ALA A 64 -14.00 11.51 14.23
N GLN A 65 -14.82 10.95 13.36
CA GLN A 65 -16.21 10.56 13.64
C GLN A 65 -16.34 9.13 14.21
N GLY A 66 -15.23 8.36 14.27
CA GLY A 66 -15.24 6.98 14.70
C GLY A 66 -15.92 6.01 13.72
N GLU A 67 -16.06 6.41 12.46
CA GLU A 67 -16.57 5.55 11.38
C GLU A 67 -15.48 4.59 10.87
N VAL A 68 -14.22 4.95 11.05
CA VAL A 68 -13.02 4.14 10.84
C VAL A 68 -12.17 4.22 12.10
N ASP A 69 -11.63 3.10 12.56
CA ASP A 69 -10.83 3.05 13.78
C ASP A 69 -9.34 3.28 13.52
N VAL A 70 -8.84 2.75 12.41
CA VAL A 70 -7.44 2.86 12.00
C VAL A 70 -7.31 2.86 10.48
N VAL A 71 -6.33 3.58 9.98
CA VAL A 71 -5.99 3.62 8.55
C VAL A 71 -4.56 3.15 8.37
N ILE A 72 -4.33 2.24 7.41
CA ILE A 72 -3.00 1.68 7.11
C ILE A 72 -2.67 1.98 5.64
N GLY A 73 -1.52 2.59 5.42
CA GLY A 73 -1.05 2.93 4.07
C GLY A 73 0.36 3.51 4.08
N ASN A 74 0.76 4.04 2.95
CA ASN A 74 2.01 4.76 2.81
C ASN A 74 1.75 6.24 2.50
N TRP A 75 2.53 7.11 3.10
CA TRP A 75 2.51 8.54 2.86
C TRP A 75 3.95 9.05 2.78
N ALA A 76 4.23 9.87 1.78
CA ALA A 76 5.50 10.61 1.73
C ALA A 76 5.62 11.56 2.93
N THR A 77 4.51 12.23 3.26
CA THR A 77 4.36 13.08 4.44
C THR A 77 3.06 12.71 5.15
N PRO A 78 3.11 11.93 6.24
CA PRO A 78 1.91 11.61 7.01
C PRO A 78 1.28 12.87 7.59
N PRO A 79 -0.05 12.88 7.79
CA PRO A 79 -0.72 13.99 8.46
C PRO A 79 -0.23 14.17 9.90
N ASP A 80 -0.09 15.42 10.34
CA ASP A 80 0.38 15.81 11.67
C ASP A 80 -0.74 15.95 12.71
N ASP A 81 -1.98 15.94 12.26
CA ASP A 81 -3.21 16.05 13.05
C ASP A 81 -3.74 14.69 13.56
N LEU A 82 -3.09 13.59 13.23
CA LEU A 82 -3.45 12.24 13.64
C LEU A 82 -2.33 11.58 14.46
N HIS A 83 -2.70 10.63 15.29
CA HIS A 83 -1.73 9.73 15.88
C HIS A 83 -1.11 8.85 14.81
N LEU A 84 0.18 8.59 14.95
CA LEU A 84 0.96 7.88 13.95
C LEU A 84 1.76 6.75 14.59
N GLY A 85 1.59 5.56 14.06
CA GLY A 85 2.44 4.40 14.33
C GLY A 85 3.20 3.99 13.08
N ARG A 86 4.52 3.94 13.14
CA ARG A 86 5.37 3.45 12.06
C ARG A 86 5.29 1.92 12.04
N LEU A 87 4.99 1.33 10.90
CA LEU A 87 4.90 -0.13 10.75
C LEU A 87 6.21 -0.72 10.20
N PHE A 88 6.56 -0.40 8.98
CA PHE A 88 7.78 -0.88 8.33
C PHE A 88 8.17 0.03 7.16
N GLY A 89 9.42 -0.14 6.70
CA GLY A 89 9.90 0.42 5.45
C GLY A 89 10.16 -0.67 4.43
N ASP A 90 9.99 -0.37 3.14
CA ASP A 90 10.22 -1.29 2.05
C ASP A 90 11.09 -0.65 0.96
N GLU A 91 11.93 -1.45 0.32
CA GLU A 91 12.75 -1.01 -0.79
C GLU A 91 11.89 -0.85 -2.05
N VAL A 92 12.08 0.23 -2.78
CA VAL A 92 11.41 0.44 -4.06
C VAL A 92 12.13 -0.32 -5.17
N VAL A 93 11.39 -1.17 -5.88
CA VAL A 93 11.90 -1.99 -6.98
C VAL A 93 10.96 -1.94 -8.18
N SER A 94 11.38 -2.52 -9.29
CA SER A 94 10.55 -2.70 -10.48
C SER A 94 10.22 -4.17 -10.71
N LEU A 95 8.93 -4.47 -10.91
CA LEU A 95 8.44 -5.78 -11.33
C LEU A 95 8.23 -5.77 -12.83
N VAL A 96 8.77 -6.77 -13.52
CA VAL A 96 8.67 -6.94 -14.97
C VAL A 96 8.39 -8.39 -15.32
N ALA A 97 7.86 -8.64 -16.54
CA ALA A 97 7.78 -10.00 -17.06
C ALA A 97 9.17 -10.62 -17.19
N THR A 98 9.29 -11.94 -17.03
CA THR A 98 10.58 -12.66 -17.15
C THR A 98 11.21 -12.53 -18.54
N ASN A 99 10.41 -12.27 -19.59
CA ASN A 99 10.86 -12.04 -20.96
C ASN A 99 11.09 -10.54 -21.29
N HIS A 100 10.92 -9.65 -20.31
CA HIS A 100 11.17 -8.22 -20.50
C HIS A 100 12.65 -8.01 -20.89
N PRO A 101 12.97 -7.12 -21.86
CA PRO A 101 14.35 -6.88 -22.29
C PRO A 101 15.31 -6.53 -21.16
N ALA A 102 14.85 -5.73 -20.18
CA ALA A 102 15.64 -5.36 -19.00
C ALA A 102 16.00 -6.52 -18.08
N ALA A 103 15.22 -7.61 -18.08
CA ALA A 103 15.54 -8.80 -17.30
C ALA A 103 16.85 -9.49 -17.75
N ARG A 104 17.27 -9.25 -18.99
CA ARG A 104 18.50 -9.82 -19.56
C ARG A 104 19.66 -8.82 -19.62
N ARG A 105 19.36 -7.55 -19.89
CA ARG A 105 20.36 -6.50 -20.20
C ARG A 105 20.51 -5.47 -19.08
N GLY A 106 19.60 -5.48 -18.11
CA GLY A 106 19.44 -4.35 -17.21
C GLY A 106 18.90 -3.11 -17.93
N TRP A 107 18.89 -1.99 -17.26
CA TRP A 107 18.53 -0.67 -17.77
C TRP A 107 19.31 0.43 -17.05
N ASP A 108 19.47 1.54 -17.72
CA ASP A 108 19.84 2.81 -17.12
C ASP A 108 18.60 3.67 -16.84
N THR A 109 18.82 4.84 -16.26
CA THR A 109 17.75 5.78 -15.93
C THR A 109 16.94 6.19 -17.15
N ALA A 110 17.59 6.48 -18.30
CA ALA A 110 16.89 6.91 -19.51
C ALA A 110 16.00 5.81 -20.06
N ALA A 111 16.52 4.58 -20.19
CA ALA A 111 15.76 3.43 -20.67
C ALA A 111 14.59 3.10 -19.73
N TRP A 112 14.77 3.22 -18.42
CA TRP A 112 13.69 2.99 -17.45
C TRP A 112 12.59 4.06 -17.55
N LEU A 113 12.94 5.35 -17.71
CA LEU A 113 11.95 6.43 -17.85
C LEU A 113 11.13 6.32 -19.15
N GLU A 114 11.75 5.85 -20.24
CA GLU A 114 11.13 5.72 -21.56
C GLU A 114 10.29 4.44 -21.70
N THR A 115 10.50 3.42 -20.88
CA THR A 115 9.72 2.18 -20.94
C THR A 115 8.26 2.42 -20.56
N ASP A 116 7.37 1.52 -20.97
CA ASP A 116 5.96 1.61 -20.62
C ASP A 116 5.72 1.19 -19.17
N HIS A 117 5.18 2.10 -18.36
CA HIS A 117 4.85 1.85 -16.97
C HIS A 117 3.35 1.66 -16.75
N ILE A 118 3.02 0.78 -15.80
CA ILE A 118 1.69 0.70 -15.19
C ILE A 118 1.74 1.29 -13.78
N ALA A 119 0.75 2.08 -13.44
CA ALA A 119 0.62 2.73 -12.14
C ALA A 119 -0.80 2.59 -11.59
N PRO A 120 -1.00 2.80 -10.26
CA PRO A 120 -2.33 2.92 -9.71
C PRO A 120 -3.11 4.06 -10.35
N THR A 121 -4.43 3.92 -10.44
CA THR A 121 -5.29 5.04 -10.81
C THR A 121 -5.25 6.06 -9.68
N PRO A 122 -5.02 7.36 -9.96
CA PRO A 122 -5.04 8.40 -8.93
C PRO A 122 -6.36 8.45 -8.19
N THR A 123 -6.30 8.72 -6.90
CA THR A 123 -7.49 8.82 -6.05
C THR A 123 -8.35 10.04 -6.37
N HIS A 124 -7.77 11.12 -6.90
CA HIS A 124 -8.46 12.31 -7.39
C HIS A 124 -7.63 12.99 -8.49
N PRO A 125 -8.22 13.87 -9.31
CA PRO A 125 -7.47 14.63 -10.30
C PRO A 125 -6.29 15.37 -9.67
N GLY A 126 -5.09 15.15 -10.21
CA GLY A 126 -3.85 15.75 -9.71
C GLY A 126 -3.20 15.02 -8.54
N ALA A 127 -3.83 13.98 -7.97
CA ALA A 127 -3.14 13.13 -6.99
C ALA A 127 -2.00 12.36 -7.64
N LYS A 128 -0.87 12.31 -6.96
CA LYS A 128 0.30 11.49 -7.33
C LYS A 128 0.58 10.48 -6.24
N GLY A 129 1.13 9.35 -6.61
CA GLY A 129 1.64 8.38 -5.65
C GLY A 129 3.08 8.69 -5.27
N VAL A 130 3.58 8.08 -4.21
CA VAL A 130 4.93 8.32 -3.66
C VAL A 130 6.06 8.15 -4.68
N ILE A 131 5.88 7.30 -5.69
CA ILE A 131 6.85 7.11 -6.78
C ILE A 131 6.93 8.36 -7.65
N ASP A 132 5.77 8.84 -8.13
CA ASP A 132 5.71 9.97 -9.05
C ASP A 132 6.02 11.29 -8.32
N ASP A 133 5.66 11.43 -7.04
CA ASP A 133 6.05 12.57 -6.21
C ASP A 133 7.59 12.66 -6.07
N HIS A 134 8.25 11.52 -5.85
CA HIS A 134 9.71 11.49 -5.78
C HIS A 134 10.36 11.83 -7.12
N LEU A 135 9.88 11.25 -8.23
CA LEU A 135 10.38 11.57 -9.58
C LEU A 135 10.24 13.06 -9.90
N ASP A 136 9.09 13.67 -9.57
CA ASP A 136 8.87 15.11 -9.74
C ASP A 136 9.87 15.94 -8.96
N SER A 137 10.20 15.54 -7.73
CA SER A 137 11.22 16.23 -6.90
C SER A 137 12.60 16.24 -7.55
N LEU A 138 12.87 15.26 -8.42
CA LEU A 138 14.10 15.15 -9.22
C LEU A 138 13.97 15.77 -10.62
N GLY A 139 12.81 16.34 -10.96
CA GLY A 139 12.53 16.87 -12.31
C GLY A 139 12.37 15.77 -13.36
N LEU A 140 12.05 14.55 -12.96
CA LEU A 140 11.91 13.38 -13.82
C LEU A 140 10.45 12.97 -13.99
N GLN A 141 10.14 12.36 -15.12
CA GLN A 141 8.83 11.78 -15.41
C GLN A 141 9.01 10.44 -16.12
N ARG A 142 8.25 9.44 -15.72
CA ARG A 142 8.18 8.13 -16.40
C ARG A 142 6.99 8.07 -17.35
N ASN A 143 7.09 7.21 -18.38
CA ASN A 143 6.04 7.02 -19.38
C ASN A 143 4.95 6.08 -18.84
N ILE A 144 3.90 6.61 -18.22
CA ILE A 144 2.78 5.80 -17.72
C ILE A 144 1.77 5.60 -18.86
N THR A 145 1.71 4.39 -19.39
CA THR A 145 0.81 4.02 -20.51
C THR A 145 -0.41 3.21 -20.05
N ALA A 146 -0.41 2.71 -18.79
CA ALA A 146 -1.54 1.98 -18.21
C ALA A 146 -1.78 2.41 -16.76
N ARG A 147 -3.05 2.41 -16.35
CA ARG A 147 -3.46 2.62 -14.96
C ARG A 147 -4.51 1.60 -14.56
N CYS A 148 -4.46 1.14 -13.31
CA CYS A 148 -5.42 0.19 -12.77
C CYS A 148 -5.78 0.57 -11.33
N PRO A 149 -7.09 0.68 -10.98
CA PRO A 149 -7.51 0.96 -9.61
C PRO A 149 -7.40 -0.28 -8.69
N HIS A 150 -7.26 -1.47 -9.26
CA HIS A 150 -7.15 -2.73 -8.54
C HIS A 150 -5.69 -3.19 -8.52
N PHE A 151 -4.97 -2.81 -7.50
CA PHE A 151 -3.52 -3.04 -7.43
C PHE A 151 -3.16 -4.53 -7.49
N GLY A 152 -3.96 -5.39 -6.87
CA GLY A 152 -3.77 -6.83 -6.88
C GLY A 152 -3.85 -7.49 -8.28
N LEU A 153 -4.40 -6.81 -9.30
CA LEU A 153 -4.43 -7.30 -10.68
C LEU A 153 -3.19 -6.92 -11.49
N ILE A 154 -2.43 -5.90 -11.04
CA ILE A 154 -1.31 -5.36 -11.80
C ILE A 154 -0.22 -6.39 -12.07
N PRO A 155 0.18 -7.28 -11.12
CA PRO A 155 1.22 -8.28 -11.39
C PRO A 155 0.86 -9.24 -12.54
N ALA A 156 -0.41 -9.61 -12.70
CA ALA A 156 -0.86 -10.43 -13.82
C ALA A 156 -0.84 -9.65 -15.16
N MET A 157 -1.11 -8.36 -15.13
CA MET A 157 -0.97 -7.48 -16.30
C MET A 157 0.50 -7.35 -16.69
N VAL A 158 1.41 -7.17 -15.73
CA VAL A 158 2.86 -7.14 -15.95
C VAL A 158 3.34 -8.47 -16.56
N ALA A 159 2.89 -9.60 -16.02
CA ALA A 159 3.26 -10.94 -16.51
C ALA A 159 2.92 -11.17 -17.99
N SER A 160 1.88 -10.50 -18.49
CA SER A 160 1.33 -10.69 -19.83
C SER A 160 1.75 -9.59 -20.83
N THR A 161 2.58 -8.63 -20.41
CA THR A 161 2.95 -7.46 -21.20
C THR A 161 4.44 -7.13 -21.00
N LEU A 162 4.88 -5.99 -21.58
CA LEU A 162 6.18 -5.39 -21.27
C LEU A 162 6.04 -4.17 -20.34
N LEU A 163 4.91 -4.05 -19.64
CA LEU A 163 4.70 -2.99 -18.66
C LEU A 163 5.58 -3.20 -17.42
N VAL A 164 6.01 -2.09 -16.85
CA VAL A 164 6.83 -2.05 -15.62
C VAL A 164 5.99 -1.53 -14.47
N LEU A 165 5.88 -2.29 -13.38
CA LEU A 165 5.35 -1.81 -12.11
C LEU A 165 6.51 -1.44 -11.19
N THR A 166 6.46 -0.25 -10.60
CA THR A 166 7.42 0.20 -9.58
C THR A 166 6.71 0.37 -8.24
N THR A 167 7.10 -0.41 -7.25
CA THR A 167 6.50 -0.42 -5.91
C THR A 167 7.42 -1.12 -4.91
N GLY A 168 6.93 -1.41 -3.69
CA GLY A 168 7.69 -2.10 -2.66
C GLY A 168 8.12 -3.52 -3.03
N ARG A 169 9.33 -3.89 -2.60
CA ARG A 169 9.92 -5.22 -2.84
C ARG A 169 9.06 -6.34 -2.25
N GLN A 170 8.58 -6.18 -1.01
CA GLN A 170 7.79 -7.22 -0.33
C GLN A 170 6.54 -7.58 -1.14
N TYR A 171 5.85 -6.57 -1.69
CA TYR A 171 4.72 -6.80 -2.59
C TYR A 171 5.15 -7.57 -3.85
N CYS A 172 6.20 -7.13 -4.52
CA CYS A 172 6.66 -7.73 -5.78
C CYS A 172 7.10 -9.19 -5.61
N GLU A 173 7.84 -9.49 -4.56
CA GLU A 173 8.38 -10.83 -4.30
C GLU A 173 7.29 -11.88 -4.05
N ARG A 174 6.08 -11.49 -3.62
CA ARG A 174 4.95 -12.43 -3.47
C ARG A 174 4.48 -13.05 -4.78
N TYR A 175 4.76 -12.41 -5.89
CA TYR A 175 4.34 -12.90 -7.21
C TYR A 175 5.44 -13.66 -7.95
N VAL A 176 6.69 -13.51 -7.54
CA VAL A 176 7.82 -14.27 -8.10
C VAL A 176 7.65 -15.76 -7.80
N GLY A 177 7.75 -16.61 -8.84
CA GLY A 177 7.49 -18.05 -8.74
C GLY A 177 6.01 -18.45 -8.89
N HIS A 178 5.07 -17.50 -8.77
CA HIS A 178 3.64 -17.74 -9.02
C HIS A 178 3.20 -17.22 -10.39
N LEU A 179 3.83 -16.16 -10.86
CA LEU A 179 3.64 -15.58 -12.19
C LEU A 179 4.99 -15.53 -12.92
N PRO A 180 5.01 -15.45 -14.25
CA PRO A 180 6.25 -15.27 -15.01
C PRO A 180 6.77 -13.82 -14.93
N VAL A 181 7.09 -13.39 -13.73
CA VAL A 181 7.62 -12.06 -13.39
C VAL A 181 8.92 -12.16 -12.64
N THR A 182 9.72 -11.11 -12.67
CA THR A 182 10.96 -10.97 -11.92
C THR A 182 11.11 -9.55 -11.38
N VAL A 183 11.87 -9.42 -10.29
CA VAL A 183 12.17 -8.14 -9.64
C VAL A 183 13.51 -7.63 -10.16
N LEU A 184 13.54 -6.37 -10.56
CA LEU A 184 14.76 -5.66 -10.96
C LEU A 184 14.96 -4.43 -10.05
N PRO A 185 16.22 -4.06 -9.76
CA PRO A 185 16.48 -2.80 -9.09
C PRO A 185 16.05 -1.62 -9.96
N CYS A 186 15.56 -0.56 -9.31
CA CYS A 186 15.35 0.71 -9.99
C CYS A 186 16.70 1.37 -10.27
N PRO A 187 16.92 1.96 -11.46
CA PRO A 187 18.15 2.70 -11.76
C PRO A 187 18.18 4.11 -11.13
N ILE A 188 17.09 4.50 -10.49
CA ILE A 188 16.93 5.74 -9.72
C ILE A 188 16.86 5.34 -8.25
N GLU A 189 17.60 6.07 -7.42
CA GLU A 189 17.56 5.89 -5.98
C GLU A 189 16.26 6.47 -5.41
N PHE A 190 15.46 5.62 -4.77
CA PHE A 190 14.26 6.00 -4.05
C PHE A 190 14.49 5.91 -2.54
N PRO A 191 13.91 6.82 -1.74
CA PRO A 191 13.84 6.60 -0.32
C PRO A 191 12.98 5.35 -0.03
N PRO A 192 13.21 4.66 1.10
CA PRO A 192 12.36 3.55 1.50
C PRO A 192 10.89 3.97 1.55
N MET A 193 10.01 3.16 0.98
CA MET A 193 8.57 3.35 1.05
C MET A 193 8.10 3.03 2.46
N MET A 194 7.68 4.05 3.21
CA MET A 194 7.31 3.91 4.61
C MET A 194 5.82 3.68 4.77
N TYR A 195 5.46 2.65 5.53
CA TYR A 195 4.08 2.33 5.87
C TYR A 195 3.78 2.71 7.31
N TYR A 196 2.58 3.23 7.52
CA TYR A 196 2.12 3.75 8.78
C TYR A 196 0.71 3.25 9.09
N GLN A 197 0.38 3.22 10.37
CA GLN A 197 -0.99 3.22 10.85
C GLN A 197 -1.30 4.59 11.43
N LEU A 198 -2.50 5.09 11.14
CA LEU A 198 -2.99 6.38 11.61
C LEU A 198 -4.32 6.17 12.35
N TRP A 199 -4.51 6.90 13.45
CA TRP A 199 -5.77 6.92 14.20
C TRP A 199 -6.02 8.30 14.82
N HIS A 200 -7.25 8.57 15.21
CA HIS A 200 -7.67 9.82 15.87
C HIS A 200 -7.48 9.75 17.38
#